data_00cb89543392284a39c6f5964e53ba86
#
_entry.id   00cb89543392284a39c6f5964e53ba86
#
_cell.length_a   1.000
_cell.length_b   1.000
_cell.length_c   1.000
_cell.angle_alpha   90.00
_cell.angle_beta   90.00
_cell.angle_gamma   90.00
#
_symmetry.space_group_name_H-M   'P 1'
#
loop_
_entity.id
_entity.type
_entity.pdbx_description
1 polymer ?
#
loop_
_entity_poly.entity_id
_entity_poly.type
_entity_poly.pdbx_seq_one_letter_code
_entity_poly.pdbx_strand_id
1 'polypeptide(L)' 'MSKDNDEIISVKVAGTEYQLYCPKDEQRGLLNAADYLNKKVRKIKRQAKFLSMEKASVLAGLELSLIHI' A
#
# COMPACT_ATOMS: atom_id res chain seq x y z
N MET A 1 -15.45 -11.28 27.48
CA MET A 1 -14.90 -11.54 26.20
C MET A 1 -15.65 -12.62 25.48
N SER A 2 -16.35 -12.28 24.50
CA SER A 2 -17.25 -13.22 23.92
C SER A 2 -16.83 -13.52 22.50
N LYS A 3 -16.33 -14.72 22.30
CA LYS A 3 -16.03 -15.20 20.96
C LYS A 3 -17.28 -15.35 20.11
N ASP A 4 -18.46 -15.29 20.76
CA ASP A 4 -19.72 -15.43 20.07
C ASP A 4 -20.02 -14.28 19.14
N ASN A 5 -19.44 -13.10 19.40
CA ASN A 5 -19.59 -11.93 18.55
C ASN A 5 -18.49 -11.79 17.50
N ASP A 6 -17.45 -12.60 17.63
CA ASP A 6 -16.33 -12.52 16.71
C ASP A 6 -16.58 -13.41 15.52
N GLU A 7 -16.37 -12.87 14.35
CA GLU A 7 -16.42 -13.63 13.11
C GLU A 7 -15.07 -13.53 12.42
N ILE A 8 -14.74 -14.54 11.64
CA ILE A 8 -13.56 -14.50 10.81
C ILE A 8 -13.88 -13.69 9.56
N ILE A 9 -13.13 -12.63 9.35
CA ILE A 9 -13.25 -11.85 8.12
C ILE A 9 -11.93 -11.85 7.38
N SER A 10 -12.01 -11.75 6.07
CA SER A 10 -10.83 -11.64 5.21
C SER A 10 -10.61 -10.19 4.86
N VAL A 11 -9.39 -9.71 5.08
CA VAL A 11 -9.01 -8.34 4.76
C VAL A 11 -7.76 -8.37 3.91
N LYS A 12 -7.81 -7.70 2.78
CA LYS A 12 -6.66 -7.63 1.88
C LYS A 12 -5.96 -6.29 2.01
N VAL A 13 -4.70 -6.32 2.38
CA VAL A 13 -3.88 -5.11 2.55
C VAL A 13 -2.57 -5.30 1.79
N ALA A 14 -2.27 -4.38 0.91
CA ALA A 14 -1.05 -4.38 0.11
C ALA A 14 -0.83 -5.69 -0.66
N GLY A 15 -1.92 -6.27 -1.13
CA GLY A 15 -1.88 -7.51 -1.92
C GLY A 15 -1.85 -8.78 -1.09
N THR A 16 -1.78 -8.69 0.23
CA THR A 16 -1.78 -9.84 1.12
C THR A 16 -3.13 -9.98 1.81
N GLU A 17 -3.67 -11.17 1.78
CA GLU A 17 -4.93 -11.46 2.45
C GLU A 17 -4.70 -11.91 3.87
N TYR A 18 -5.41 -11.30 4.79
CA TYR A 18 -5.36 -11.63 6.21
C TYR A 18 -6.72 -12.09 6.68
N GLN A 19 -6.73 -13.13 7.50
CA GLN A 19 -7.95 -13.59 8.15
C GLN A 19 -7.87 -13.21 9.62
N LEU A 20 -8.88 -12.49 10.08
CA LEU A 20 -8.90 -11.92 11.42
C LEU A 20 -10.23 -12.22 12.09
N TYR A 21 -10.17 -12.38 13.41
CA TYR A 21 -11.38 -12.41 14.22
C TYR A 21 -11.77 -10.97 14.53
N CYS A 22 -13.02 -10.63 14.28
CA CYS A 22 -13.48 -9.28 14.48
C CYS A 22 -14.95 -9.26 14.90
N PRO A 23 -15.31 -8.57 15.98
CA PRO A 23 -16.70 -8.42 16.37
C PRO A 23 -17.51 -7.77 15.24
N LYS A 24 -18.77 -8.17 15.12
CA LYS A 24 -19.63 -7.68 14.02
C LYS A 24 -19.71 -6.17 13.96
N ASP A 25 -19.78 -5.52 15.10
CA ASP A 25 -19.92 -4.06 15.18
C ASP A 25 -18.64 -3.31 14.79
N GLU A 26 -17.51 -4.00 14.74
CA GLU A 26 -16.24 -3.40 14.37
C GLU A 26 -15.77 -3.74 12.96
N GLN A 27 -16.46 -4.67 12.29
CA GLN A 27 -16.04 -5.15 10.97
C GLN A 27 -16.04 -4.03 9.93
N ARG A 28 -17.05 -3.19 9.97
CA ARG A 28 -17.14 -2.09 9.00
C ARG A 28 -16.00 -1.10 9.18
N GLY A 29 -15.65 -0.79 10.42
CA GLY A 29 -14.51 0.08 10.71
C GLY A 29 -13.20 -0.53 10.24
N LEU A 30 -13.03 -1.83 10.45
CA LEU A 30 -11.83 -2.53 10.02
C LEU A 30 -11.72 -2.55 8.50
N LEU A 31 -12.82 -2.82 7.79
CA LEU A 31 -12.81 -2.82 6.33
C LEU A 31 -12.54 -1.43 5.77
N ASN A 32 -13.08 -0.40 6.40
CA ASN A 32 -12.81 0.99 6.01
C ASN A 32 -11.34 1.35 6.23
N ALA A 33 -10.77 0.91 7.35
CA ALA A 33 -9.36 1.14 7.63
C ALA A 33 -8.46 0.43 6.62
N ALA A 34 -8.81 -0.80 6.25
CA ALA A 34 -8.07 -1.55 5.24
C ALA A 34 -8.12 -0.87 3.88
N ASP A 35 -9.29 -0.36 3.50
CA ASP A 35 -9.45 0.37 2.24
C ASP A 35 -8.61 1.64 2.24
N TYR A 36 -8.62 2.37 3.34
CA TYR A 36 -7.79 3.57 3.50
C TYR A 36 -6.32 3.24 3.37
N LEU A 37 -5.86 2.18 4.04
CA LEU A 37 -4.47 1.73 3.96
C LEU A 37 -4.10 1.32 2.53
N ASN A 38 -4.99 0.61 1.85
CA ASN A 38 -4.75 0.19 0.48
C ASN A 38 -4.58 1.39 -0.45
N LYS A 39 -5.38 2.41 -0.27
CA LYS A 39 -5.26 3.65 -1.05
C LYS A 39 -3.94 4.35 -0.78
N LYS A 40 -3.53 4.40 0.49
CA LYS A 40 -2.25 4.99 0.89
C LYS A 40 -1.08 4.23 0.30
N VAL A 41 -1.10 2.90 0.38
CA VAL A 41 -0.04 2.06 -0.16
C VAL A 41 0.10 2.26 -1.67
N ARG A 42 -1.03 2.31 -2.39
CA ARG A 42 -1.01 2.55 -3.83
C ARG A 42 -0.42 3.91 -4.18
N LYS A 43 -0.77 4.93 -3.40
CA LYS A 43 -0.23 6.27 -3.59
C LYS A 43 1.27 6.28 -3.38
N ILE A 44 1.74 5.66 -2.30
CA ILE A 44 3.17 5.58 -1.99
C ILE A 44 3.92 4.83 -3.09
N LYS A 45 3.37 3.74 -3.58
CA LYS A 45 3.99 2.98 -4.67
C LYS A 45 4.11 3.80 -5.94
N ARG A 46 3.08 4.57 -6.28
CA ARG A 46 3.12 5.45 -7.45
C ARG A 46 4.15 6.55 -7.29
N GLN A 47 4.24 7.14 -6.10
CA GLN A 47 5.23 8.17 -5.82
C GLN A 47 6.65 7.60 -5.87
N ALA A 48 6.86 6.42 -5.30
CA ALA A 48 8.16 5.77 -5.33
C ALA A 48 8.59 5.43 -6.76
N LYS A 49 7.66 4.95 -7.57
CA LYS A 49 7.92 4.65 -8.98
C LYS A 49 8.28 5.92 -9.74
N PHE A 50 7.53 7.00 -9.51
CA PHE A 50 7.78 8.29 -10.16
C PHE A 50 9.16 8.83 -9.79
N LEU A 51 9.52 8.81 -8.52
CA LEU A 51 10.83 9.26 -8.05
C LEU A 51 11.95 8.41 -8.62
N SER A 52 11.73 7.11 -8.72
CA SER A 52 12.71 6.20 -9.30
C SER A 52 12.95 6.49 -10.78
N MET A 53 11.87 6.77 -11.52
CA MET A 53 11.95 7.14 -12.94
C MET A 53 12.64 8.48 -13.12
N GLU A 54 12.32 9.45 -12.28
CA GLU A 54 12.93 10.78 -12.32
C GLU A 54 14.41 10.69 -12.02
N LYS A 55 14.79 9.92 -11.02
CA LYS A 55 16.18 9.69 -10.66
C LYS A 55 16.96 9.06 -11.81
N ALA A 56 16.38 8.08 -12.46
CA ALA A 56 17.00 7.43 -13.61
C ALA A 56 17.21 8.42 -14.75
N SER A 57 16.23 9.29 -15.00
CA SER A 57 16.32 10.31 -16.04
C SER A 57 17.42 11.32 -15.75
N VAL A 58 17.56 11.73 -14.51
CA VAL A 58 18.63 12.65 -14.09
C VAL A 58 20.00 12.00 -14.27
N LEU A 59 20.14 10.75 -13.86
CA LEU A 59 21.41 10.01 -14.01
C LEU A 59 21.77 9.84 -15.49
N ALA A 60 20.78 9.51 -16.32
CA ALA A 60 21.01 9.38 -17.75
C ALA A 60 21.43 10.72 -18.37
N GLY A 61 20.84 11.82 -17.95
CA GLY A 61 21.22 13.15 -18.38
C GLY A 61 22.63 13.51 -18.01
N LEU A 62 23.05 13.19 -16.80
CA LEU A 62 24.41 13.40 -16.34
C LEU A 62 25.40 12.56 -17.13
N GLU A 63 25.05 11.32 -17.40
CA GLU A 63 25.89 10.42 -18.19
C GLU A 63 26.10 10.95 -19.59
N LEU A 64 25.03 11.45 -20.24
CA LEU A 64 25.12 12.05 -21.55
C LEU A 64 26.02 13.29 -21.54
N SER A 65 25.92 14.11 -20.50
CA SER A 65 26.77 15.28 -20.35
C SER A 65 28.25 14.90 -20.27
N LEU A 66 28.55 13.83 -19.53
CA LEU A 66 29.93 13.36 -19.41
C LEU A 66 30.48 12.85 -20.75
N ILE A 67 29.65 12.21 -21.54
CA ILE A 67 30.04 11.70 -22.84
C ILE A 67 30.36 12.86 -23.81
N HIS A 68 29.67 13.96 -23.68
CA HIS A 68 29.88 15.12 -24.56
C HIS A 68 31.08 15.98 -24.18
N ILE A 69 31.62 15.76 -23.01
CA ILE A 69 32.83 16.46 -22.58
C ILE A 69 34.07 15.77 -23.11
#